data_4606b3e562eb497bfffd21cfe8bf9a0e
#
_entry.id   4606b3e562eb497bfffd21cfe8bf9a0e
#
_cell.length_a   1.000
_cell.length_b   1.000
_cell.length_c   1.000
_cell.angle_alpha   90.00
_cell.angle_beta   90.00
_cell.angle_gamma   90.00
#
_symmetry.space_group_name_H-M   'P 1'
#
loop_
_entity.id
_entity.type
_entity.pdbx_description
1 polymer ?
#
loop_
_entity_poly.entity_id
_entity_poly.type
_entity_poly.pdbx_seq_one_letter_code
_entity_poly.pdbx_strand_id
1 'polypeptide(L)'
;MSQDSFFLFDGSVKKLPCTVEQFVFNNINVTGAENAFAGHNGEFNEIMWFYPRTGSDQINAIVAYNYLEQTWWTGTLSRTTWIDREVYDNPIATEYSSTATANNEVISGLSDGASSVFLHETGNNGDGAAINAFVKSGVVQIATGDDFAFVSKLIPDIEDQAGTLNAKLEFKNYPNNSTSVTKTVAFEDNTDFVSLRGRGREFTVNVVSNTTGTAWRLGTQRFDIQPDGRR
;
A
#
# COMPACT_ATOMS: atom_id res chain seq x y z
N MET A 1 0.66 -4.53 -19.14
CA MET A 1 -0.48 -5.18 -18.47
C MET A 1 -1.39 -5.77 -19.53
N SER A 2 -1.88 -6.96 -19.36
CA SER A 2 -2.82 -7.66 -20.23
C SER A 2 -4.12 -7.92 -19.47
N GLN A 3 -4.96 -8.87 -19.93
CA GLN A 3 -6.25 -9.17 -19.30
C GLN A 3 -6.12 -9.87 -17.92
N ASP A 4 -5.00 -10.57 -17.69
CA ASP A 4 -4.80 -11.40 -16.49
C ASP A 4 -3.39 -11.36 -15.92
N SER A 5 -2.44 -10.67 -16.58
CA SER A 5 -1.03 -10.74 -16.21
C SER A 5 -0.24 -9.51 -16.67
N PHE A 6 0.94 -9.36 -16.11
CA PHE A 6 1.94 -8.38 -16.54
C PHE A 6 3.01 -9.07 -17.37
N PHE A 7 3.50 -8.36 -18.39
CA PHE A 7 4.51 -8.88 -19.30
C PHE A 7 5.66 -7.89 -19.48
N LEU A 8 6.85 -8.43 -19.60
CA LEU A 8 8.07 -7.74 -20.00
C LEU A 8 8.38 -8.09 -21.46
N PHE A 9 8.84 -7.13 -22.24
CA PHE A 9 9.36 -7.32 -23.59
C PHE A 9 10.82 -6.85 -23.65
N ASP A 10 11.70 -7.80 -23.90
CA ASP A 10 13.15 -7.58 -24.07
C ASP A 10 13.66 -8.16 -25.42
N GLY A 11 12.79 -8.16 -26.44
CA GLY A 11 12.97 -8.89 -27.69
C GLY A 11 12.14 -10.17 -27.73
N SER A 12 11.68 -10.67 -26.58
CA SER A 12 10.70 -11.72 -26.42
C SER A 12 9.68 -11.33 -25.32
N VAL A 13 8.46 -11.84 -25.45
CA VAL A 13 7.42 -11.62 -24.44
C VAL A 13 7.59 -12.61 -23.30
N LYS A 14 7.81 -12.13 -22.08
CA LYS A 14 7.94 -12.95 -20.88
C LYS A 14 6.93 -12.50 -19.84
N LYS A 15 6.29 -13.43 -19.13
CA LYS A 15 5.44 -13.09 -17.99
C LYS A 15 6.31 -12.51 -16.89
N LEU A 16 5.90 -11.33 -16.39
CA LEU A 16 6.53 -10.68 -15.26
C LEU A 16 5.90 -11.22 -13.97
N PRO A 17 6.68 -11.88 -13.08
CA PRO A 17 6.14 -12.36 -11.80
C PRO A 17 5.55 -11.22 -10.98
N CYS A 18 4.31 -11.39 -10.51
CA CYS A 18 3.59 -10.36 -9.76
C CYS A 18 2.97 -10.93 -8.50
N THR A 19 3.37 -10.42 -7.34
CA THR A 19 2.87 -10.88 -6.03
C THR A 19 1.45 -10.41 -5.74
N VAL A 20 0.99 -9.37 -6.43
CA VAL A 20 -0.36 -8.79 -6.27
C VAL A 20 -1.28 -9.07 -7.47
N GLU A 21 -0.89 -9.99 -8.36
CA GLU A 21 -1.62 -10.31 -9.60
C GLU A 21 -3.10 -10.62 -9.34
N GLN A 22 -3.40 -11.53 -8.41
CA GLN A 22 -4.77 -11.89 -8.09
C GLN A 22 -5.57 -10.72 -7.50
N PHE A 23 -4.93 -9.90 -6.67
CA PHE A 23 -5.59 -8.73 -6.11
C PHE A 23 -5.99 -7.74 -7.19
N VAL A 24 -5.13 -7.46 -8.17
CA VAL A 24 -5.38 -6.53 -9.25
C VAL A 24 -6.46 -7.07 -10.19
N PHE A 25 -6.27 -8.27 -10.74
CA PHE A 25 -7.16 -8.80 -11.80
C PHE A 25 -8.50 -9.30 -11.29
N ASN A 26 -8.64 -9.66 -10.02
CA ASN A 26 -9.94 -9.93 -9.41
C ASN A 26 -10.76 -8.66 -9.10
N ASN A 27 -10.10 -7.49 -9.09
CA ASN A 27 -10.74 -6.22 -8.77
C ASN A 27 -10.84 -5.26 -9.96
N ILE A 28 -10.26 -5.57 -11.10
CA ILE A 28 -10.35 -4.71 -12.27
C ILE A 28 -11.79 -4.68 -12.82
N ASN A 29 -12.27 -3.48 -13.20
CA ASN A 29 -13.50 -3.37 -13.99
C ASN A 29 -13.19 -3.61 -15.46
N VAL A 30 -13.59 -4.77 -15.98
CA VAL A 30 -13.34 -5.16 -17.38
C VAL A 30 -14.01 -4.20 -18.36
N THR A 31 -15.19 -3.65 -18.03
CA THR A 31 -15.92 -2.72 -18.88
C THR A 31 -15.18 -1.38 -19.02
N GLY A 32 -14.57 -0.89 -17.96
CA GLY A 32 -13.79 0.35 -17.97
C GLY A 32 -12.29 0.15 -18.26
N ALA A 33 -11.85 -1.08 -18.53
CA ALA A 33 -10.43 -1.41 -18.71
C ALA A 33 -9.77 -0.70 -19.90
N GLU A 34 -10.53 -0.22 -20.86
CA GLU A 34 -10.05 0.61 -21.98
C GLU A 34 -9.45 1.95 -21.52
N ASN A 35 -9.86 2.44 -20.35
CA ASN A 35 -9.31 3.65 -19.75
C ASN A 35 -7.96 3.42 -19.05
N ALA A 36 -7.55 2.17 -18.86
CA ALA A 36 -6.30 1.86 -18.18
C ALA A 36 -5.08 2.32 -18.99
N PHE A 37 -4.14 2.95 -18.33
CA PHE A 37 -2.88 3.40 -18.94
C PHE A 37 -1.70 3.13 -18.03
N ALA A 38 -0.50 3.32 -18.56
CA ALA A 38 0.74 3.16 -17.81
C ALA A 38 1.51 4.48 -17.76
N GLY A 39 2.23 4.68 -16.65
CA GLY A 39 3.17 5.77 -16.45
C GLY A 39 4.49 5.27 -15.91
N HIS A 40 5.51 6.09 -16.01
CA HIS A 40 6.84 5.87 -15.42
C HIS A 40 7.04 6.89 -14.31
N ASN A 41 7.62 6.46 -13.20
CA ASN A 41 8.11 7.33 -12.13
C ASN A 41 9.61 7.09 -11.98
N GLY A 42 10.40 7.93 -12.63
CA GLY A 42 11.86 7.78 -12.71
C GLY A 42 12.56 7.99 -11.37
N GLU A 43 11.98 8.75 -10.46
CA GLU A 43 12.53 9.00 -9.13
C GLU A 43 12.64 7.73 -8.29
N PHE A 44 11.58 6.91 -8.35
CA PHE A 44 11.50 5.68 -7.57
C PHE A 44 11.73 4.41 -8.40
N ASN A 45 12.12 4.55 -9.66
CA ASN A 45 12.36 3.41 -10.57
C ASN A 45 11.13 2.51 -10.74
N GLU A 46 9.98 3.14 -10.94
CA GLU A 46 8.70 2.45 -10.98
C GLU A 46 8.02 2.56 -12.34
N ILE A 47 7.35 1.47 -12.73
CA ILE A 47 6.34 1.46 -13.78
C ILE A 47 4.99 1.29 -13.11
N MET A 48 4.09 2.20 -13.39
CA MET A 48 2.77 2.27 -12.79
C MET A 48 1.69 1.98 -13.82
N TRP A 49 0.65 1.25 -13.40
CA TRP A 49 -0.58 1.07 -14.19
C TRP A 49 -1.75 1.61 -13.40
N PHE A 50 -2.44 2.53 -14.03
CA PHE A 50 -3.65 3.15 -13.52
C PHE A 50 -4.85 2.43 -14.12
N TYR A 51 -5.80 2.00 -13.29
CA TYR A 51 -6.92 1.19 -13.75
C TYR A 51 -8.20 1.42 -12.93
N PRO A 52 -9.39 1.20 -13.53
CA PRO A 52 -10.64 1.24 -12.80
C PRO A 52 -10.85 -0.07 -12.03
N ARG A 53 -11.27 0.03 -10.76
CA ARG A 53 -11.74 -1.12 -10.00
C ARG A 53 -13.20 -1.42 -10.25
N THR A 54 -13.61 -2.64 -9.96
CA THR A 54 -15.02 -3.06 -9.95
C THR A 54 -15.90 -2.04 -9.22
N GLY A 55 -16.96 -1.60 -9.88
CA GLY A 55 -17.86 -0.56 -9.37
C GLY A 55 -17.51 0.87 -9.78
N SER A 56 -16.46 1.07 -10.57
CA SER A 56 -16.10 2.36 -11.14
C SER A 56 -15.71 2.21 -12.61
N ASP A 57 -16.25 3.07 -13.46
CA ASP A 57 -15.84 3.17 -14.88
C ASP A 57 -14.66 4.15 -15.05
N GLN A 58 -14.35 4.91 -14.02
CA GLN A 58 -13.21 5.83 -13.98
C GLN A 58 -12.04 5.22 -13.20
N ILE A 59 -10.83 5.62 -13.58
CA ILE A 59 -9.61 5.19 -12.91
C ILE A 59 -9.65 5.64 -11.44
N ASN A 60 -9.48 4.68 -10.54
CA ASN A 60 -9.47 4.90 -9.10
C ASN A 60 -8.44 4.03 -8.36
N ALA A 61 -7.57 3.35 -9.09
CA ALA A 61 -6.56 2.48 -8.52
C ALA A 61 -5.26 2.53 -9.31
N ILE A 62 -4.19 2.19 -8.63
CA ILE A 62 -2.85 2.07 -9.16
C ILE A 62 -2.21 0.75 -8.69
N VAL A 63 -1.44 0.15 -9.56
CA VAL A 63 -0.45 -0.88 -9.22
C VAL A 63 0.89 -0.46 -9.79
N ALA A 64 1.94 -0.58 -9.02
CA ALA A 64 3.28 -0.20 -9.41
C ALA A 64 4.28 -1.34 -9.22
N TYR A 65 5.25 -1.37 -10.10
CA TYR A 65 6.39 -2.29 -10.08
C TYR A 65 7.69 -1.51 -10.03
N ASN A 66 8.42 -1.66 -8.92
CA ASN A 66 9.79 -1.18 -8.84
C ASN A 66 10.70 -2.16 -9.56
N TYR A 67 11.30 -1.73 -10.67
CA TYR A 67 12.08 -2.63 -11.53
C TYR A 67 13.52 -2.87 -11.04
N LEU A 68 14.03 -2.08 -10.09
CA LEU A 68 15.32 -2.33 -9.45
C LEU A 68 15.18 -3.30 -8.28
N GLU A 69 14.20 -3.08 -7.41
CA GLU A 69 13.95 -3.91 -6.23
C GLU A 69 13.10 -5.15 -6.54
N GLN A 70 12.46 -5.18 -7.71
CA GLN A 70 11.53 -6.23 -8.15
C GLN A 70 10.35 -6.41 -7.19
N THR A 71 9.89 -5.32 -6.62
CA THR A 71 8.78 -5.27 -5.66
C THR A 71 7.53 -4.67 -6.29
N TRP A 72 6.37 -5.04 -5.75
CA TRP A 72 5.07 -4.56 -6.18
C TRP A 72 4.33 -3.88 -5.04
N TRP A 73 3.62 -2.82 -5.36
CA TRP A 73 2.66 -2.22 -4.45
C TRP A 73 1.38 -1.82 -5.17
N THR A 74 0.32 -1.60 -4.41
CA THR A 74 -1.00 -1.18 -4.91
C THR A 74 -1.52 -0.04 -4.09
N GLY A 75 -2.33 0.82 -4.71
CA GLY A 75 -2.93 1.96 -4.04
C GLY A 75 -4.27 2.36 -4.62
N THR A 76 -4.89 3.32 -3.97
CA THR A 76 -6.06 4.04 -4.47
C THR A 76 -5.57 5.39 -4.96
N LEU A 77 -5.70 5.63 -6.26
CA LEU A 77 -5.25 6.88 -6.88
C LEU A 77 -6.04 7.11 -8.17
N SER A 78 -6.80 8.19 -8.19
CA SER A 78 -7.63 8.57 -9.33
C SER A 78 -6.84 9.53 -10.21
N ARG A 79 -6.12 8.99 -11.19
CA ARG A 79 -5.38 9.81 -12.17
C ARG A 79 -5.70 9.33 -13.56
N THR A 80 -5.97 10.27 -14.43
CA THR A 80 -6.36 10.01 -15.83
C THR A 80 -5.23 10.25 -16.81
N THR A 81 -4.17 10.96 -16.38
CA THR A 81 -2.93 11.15 -17.12
C THR A 81 -1.76 11.16 -16.15
N TRP A 82 -0.56 10.93 -16.68
CA TRP A 82 0.69 11.01 -15.92
C TRP A 82 1.81 11.50 -16.82
N ILE A 83 2.58 12.48 -16.36
CA ILE A 83 3.82 12.94 -16.96
C ILE A 83 4.91 12.86 -15.91
N ASP A 84 5.98 12.14 -16.22
CA ASP A 84 7.15 12.05 -15.36
C ASP A 84 7.92 13.38 -15.29
N ARG A 85 8.82 13.49 -14.34
CA ARG A 85 9.60 14.70 -14.03
C ARG A 85 10.69 15.09 -15.04
N GLU A 86 10.69 14.58 -16.26
CA GLU A 86 11.76 14.82 -17.23
C GLU A 86 11.94 16.29 -17.63
N VAL A 87 10.83 17.03 -17.75
CA VAL A 87 10.81 18.46 -18.13
C VAL A 87 10.45 19.35 -16.94
N TYR A 88 9.73 18.79 -15.99
CA TYR A 88 9.28 19.46 -14.78
C TYR A 88 10.04 18.91 -13.58
N ASP A 89 10.14 19.69 -12.50
CA ASP A 89 10.81 19.27 -11.26
C ASP A 89 10.11 18.08 -10.59
N ASN A 90 8.80 17.98 -10.77
CA ASN A 90 7.95 16.95 -10.18
C ASN A 90 7.01 16.33 -11.22
N PRO A 91 6.59 15.08 -11.04
CA PRO A 91 5.57 14.49 -11.89
C PRO A 91 4.23 15.23 -11.80
N ILE A 92 3.52 15.30 -12.92
CA ILE A 92 2.23 15.99 -13.04
C ILE A 92 1.18 14.98 -13.50
N ALA A 93 0.02 15.02 -12.86
CA ALA A 93 -1.12 14.17 -13.23
C ALA A 93 -2.43 14.94 -13.16
N THR A 94 -3.43 14.45 -13.88
CA THR A 94 -4.79 15.00 -13.84
C THR A 94 -5.75 13.98 -13.25
N GLU A 95 -6.83 14.47 -12.67
CA GLU A 95 -7.94 13.66 -12.17
C GLU A 95 -9.24 14.11 -12.81
N TYR A 96 -10.10 13.13 -13.15
CA TYR A 96 -11.49 13.38 -13.48
C TYR A 96 -12.34 13.24 -12.23
N SER A 97 -13.10 14.26 -11.88
CA SER A 97 -14.09 14.22 -10.82
C SER A 97 -15.48 14.36 -11.39
N SER A 98 -16.33 13.36 -11.18
CA SER A 98 -17.74 13.41 -11.54
C SER A 98 -18.59 14.25 -10.57
N THR A 99 -18.00 14.66 -9.44
CA THR A 99 -18.69 15.45 -8.41
C THR A 99 -17.87 16.70 -8.15
N ALA A 100 -18.41 17.85 -8.46
CA ALA A 100 -17.90 19.12 -7.99
C ALA A 100 -18.15 19.21 -6.48
N THR A 101 -17.31 18.57 -5.66
CA THR A 101 -17.32 18.70 -4.21
C THR A 101 -16.45 19.86 -3.78
N ALA A 102 -17.03 20.68 -3.06
CA ALA A 102 -16.92 21.97 -2.45
C ALA A 102 -15.56 22.47 -1.89
N ASN A 103 -14.44 21.87 -2.16
CA ASN A 103 -13.13 22.36 -1.72
C ASN A 103 -12.17 22.69 -2.88
N ASN A 104 -12.55 22.43 -4.09
CA ASN A 104 -11.86 22.95 -5.26
C ASN A 104 -12.60 24.24 -5.67
N GLU A 105 -11.88 25.30 -5.88
CA GLU A 105 -12.43 26.52 -6.43
C GLU A 105 -13.23 26.16 -7.68
N VAL A 106 -14.55 26.28 -7.55
CA VAL A 106 -15.48 26.14 -8.65
C VAL A 106 -15.12 27.26 -9.63
N ILE A 107 -14.40 26.93 -10.67
CA ILE A 107 -14.41 27.78 -11.86
C ILE A 107 -15.86 27.69 -12.35
N SER A 108 -16.66 28.67 -11.95
CA SER A 108 -18.08 28.77 -12.28
C SER A 108 -18.25 28.72 -13.80
N GLY A 109 -18.88 27.67 -14.30
CA GLY A 109 -19.17 27.47 -15.72
C GLY A 109 -18.87 26.10 -16.29
N LEU A 110 -18.23 25.20 -15.55
CA LEU A 110 -18.03 23.81 -15.94
C LEU A 110 -19.06 22.94 -15.21
N SER A 111 -20.16 22.66 -15.89
CA SER A 111 -21.10 21.63 -15.46
C SER A 111 -20.47 20.25 -15.73
N ASP A 112 -20.49 19.37 -14.72
CA ASP A 112 -20.11 17.97 -14.76
C ASP A 112 -18.67 17.69 -15.20
N GLY A 113 -17.79 17.41 -14.23
CA GLY A 113 -16.44 16.92 -14.43
C GLY A 113 -15.35 17.96 -14.22
N ALA A 114 -15.23 18.51 -13.01
CA ALA A 114 -14.08 19.31 -12.67
C ALA A 114 -12.82 18.42 -12.71
N SER A 115 -11.87 18.77 -13.58
CA SER A 115 -10.55 18.12 -13.63
C SER A 115 -9.57 18.92 -12.77
N SER A 116 -8.87 18.26 -11.89
CA SER A 116 -7.78 18.86 -11.11
C SER A 116 -6.43 18.44 -11.67
N VAL A 117 -5.44 19.34 -11.56
CA VAL A 117 -4.05 19.06 -11.89
C VAL A 117 -3.27 18.95 -10.59
N PHE A 118 -2.54 17.88 -10.43
CA PHE A 118 -1.76 17.58 -9.23
C PHE A 118 -0.28 17.54 -9.53
N LEU A 119 0.52 18.12 -8.65
CA LEU A 119 1.94 17.85 -8.55
C LEU A 119 2.14 16.65 -7.62
N HIS A 120 2.87 15.67 -8.10
CA HIS A 120 3.21 14.47 -7.34
C HIS A 120 4.61 14.58 -6.73
N GLU A 121 4.95 13.66 -5.83
CA GLU A 121 6.23 13.57 -5.14
C GLU A 121 6.61 14.87 -4.39
N THR A 122 5.61 15.53 -3.80
CA THR A 122 5.77 16.74 -3.02
C THR A 122 5.22 16.56 -1.60
N GLY A 123 6.13 16.50 -0.61
CA GLY A 123 5.76 16.31 0.80
C GLY A 123 5.17 14.92 1.10
N ASN A 124 4.53 14.78 2.27
CA ASN A 124 4.07 13.52 2.85
C ASN A 124 2.55 13.43 2.98
N ASN A 125 1.80 14.24 2.25
CA ASN A 125 0.35 14.30 2.29
C ASN A 125 -0.25 14.17 0.89
N GLY A 126 -1.44 13.57 0.80
CA GLY A 126 -2.23 13.57 -0.41
C GLY A 126 -3.22 14.74 -0.39
N ASP A 127 -2.92 15.84 -1.09
CA ASP A 127 -3.75 17.05 -1.16
C ASP A 127 -4.18 17.57 0.25
N GLY A 128 -3.17 17.69 1.14
CA GLY A 128 -3.37 18.12 2.53
C GLY A 128 -3.95 17.05 3.46
N ALA A 129 -4.42 15.93 2.95
CA ALA A 129 -4.94 14.81 3.74
C ALA A 129 -3.84 13.77 4.05
N ALA A 130 -4.07 12.97 5.09
CA ALA A 130 -3.18 11.87 5.42
C ALA A 130 -3.20 10.79 4.33
N ILE A 131 -2.02 10.30 3.96
CA ILE A 131 -1.88 9.10 3.14
C ILE A 131 -1.98 7.88 4.05
N ASN A 132 -2.95 7.01 3.79
CA ASN A 132 -3.05 5.73 4.48
C ASN A 132 -2.05 4.74 3.86
N ALA A 133 -0.84 4.70 4.42
CA ALA A 133 0.22 3.79 3.97
C ALA A 133 0.33 2.60 4.94
N PHE A 134 0.48 1.39 4.40
CA PHE A 134 0.63 0.19 5.22
C PHE A 134 1.47 -0.89 4.55
N VAL A 135 2.10 -1.70 5.39
CA VAL A 135 2.76 -2.96 5.01
C VAL A 135 2.19 -4.08 5.88
N LYS A 136 1.61 -5.08 5.25
CA LYS A 136 1.05 -6.25 5.95
C LYS A 136 1.79 -7.51 5.55
N SER A 137 2.28 -8.27 6.55
CA SER A 137 2.90 -9.58 6.30
C SER A 137 1.87 -10.63 5.90
N GLY A 138 2.32 -11.69 5.26
CA GLY A 138 1.61 -12.97 5.29
C GLY A 138 1.52 -13.52 6.71
N VAL A 139 0.89 -14.69 6.85
CA VAL A 139 0.83 -15.39 8.13
C VAL A 139 2.21 -15.90 8.51
N VAL A 140 2.69 -15.54 9.69
CA VAL A 140 3.96 -15.99 10.27
C VAL A 140 3.65 -17.05 11.34
N GLN A 141 4.13 -18.26 11.13
CA GLN A 141 4.06 -19.32 12.13
C GLN A 141 5.14 -19.08 13.20
N ILE A 142 4.76 -18.96 14.45
CA ILE A 142 5.65 -18.63 15.58
C ILE A 142 5.87 -19.77 16.56
N ALA A 143 5.06 -20.82 16.46
CA ALA A 143 5.17 -22.00 17.30
C ALA A 143 5.29 -23.26 16.45
N THR A 144 5.86 -24.32 17.03
CA THR A 144 6.04 -25.60 16.34
C THR A 144 4.88 -26.52 16.66
N GLY A 145 4.25 -27.09 15.61
CA GLY A 145 3.18 -28.05 15.75
C GLY A 145 1.96 -27.45 16.48
N ASP A 146 1.56 -28.05 17.59
CA ASP A 146 0.37 -27.67 18.37
C ASP A 146 0.70 -26.71 19.55
N ASP A 147 1.93 -26.26 19.66
CA ASP A 147 2.36 -25.36 20.73
C ASP A 147 1.91 -23.91 20.47
N PHE A 148 1.74 -23.16 21.54
CA PHE A 148 1.56 -21.71 21.50
C PHE A 148 2.89 -20.99 21.72
N ALA A 149 2.99 -19.79 21.20
CA ALA A 149 4.04 -18.86 21.52
C ALA A 149 3.46 -17.55 22.05
N PHE A 150 4.19 -16.90 22.93
CA PHE A 150 3.88 -15.60 23.48
C PHE A 150 4.84 -14.57 22.89
N VAL A 151 4.28 -13.53 22.28
CA VAL A 151 5.04 -12.38 21.78
C VAL A 151 4.98 -11.28 22.82
N SER A 152 6.12 -10.97 23.42
CA SER A 152 6.25 -10.00 24.52
C SER A 152 6.47 -8.58 23.99
N LYS A 153 7.32 -8.43 22.95
CA LYS A 153 7.77 -7.14 22.44
C LYS A 153 7.89 -7.15 20.92
N LEU A 154 7.70 -5.97 20.34
CA LEU A 154 8.18 -5.60 19.01
C LEU A 154 9.38 -4.67 19.17
N ILE A 155 10.45 -4.91 18.44
CA ILE A 155 11.60 -4.05 18.27
C ILE A 155 11.49 -3.49 16.85
N PRO A 156 11.02 -2.23 16.68
CA PRO A 156 10.86 -1.63 15.37
C PRO A 156 12.24 -1.36 14.75
N ASP A 157 12.31 -1.50 13.44
CA ASP A 157 13.45 -1.12 12.61
C ASP A 157 12.90 -0.21 11.51
N ILE A 158 12.94 1.08 11.74
CA ILE A 158 12.37 2.12 10.90
C ILE A 158 13.42 3.21 10.70
N GLU A 159 13.62 3.60 9.46
CA GLU A 159 14.45 4.74 9.09
C GLU A 159 13.59 5.92 8.64
N ASP A 160 14.11 7.13 8.79
CA ASP A 160 13.49 8.38 8.35
C ASP A 160 12.04 8.55 8.86
N GLN A 161 11.78 8.09 10.08
CA GLN A 161 10.43 8.17 10.64
C GLN A 161 10.08 9.63 11.02
N ALA A 162 8.97 10.10 10.49
CA ALA A 162 8.26 11.29 10.94
C ALA A 162 6.83 10.90 11.34
N GLY A 163 6.38 11.35 12.50
CA GLY A 163 5.05 11.05 13.02
C GLY A 163 4.92 9.65 13.65
N THR A 164 3.71 9.34 14.10
CA THR A 164 3.40 8.10 14.83
C THR A 164 2.99 6.99 13.88
N LEU A 165 3.57 5.80 14.04
CA LEU A 165 3.18 4.57 13.37
C LEU A 165 2.40 3.66 14.31
N ASN A 166 1.56 2.81 13.75
CA ASN A 166 0.84 1.77 14.47
C ASN A 166 1.24 0.40 13.95
N ALA A 167 1.73 -0.47 14.85
CA ALA A 167 1.87 -1.90 14.56
C ALA A 167 0.66 -2.65 15.09
N LYS A 168 -0.04 -3.34 14.19
CA LYS A 168 -1.19 -4.19 14.49
C LYS A 168 -0.79 -5.65 14.28
N LEU A 169 -0.87 -6.46 15.33
CA LEU A 169 -0.67 -7.90 15.27
C LEU A 169 -2.00 -8.62 15.44
N GLU A 170 -2.28 -9.52 14.52
CA GLU A 170 -3.50 -10.34 14.52
C GLU A 170 -3.09 -11.79 14.77
N PHE A 171 -3.35 -12.29 15.98
CA PHE A 171 -3.00 -13.65 16.40
C PHE A 171 -4.10 -14.64 16.03
N LYS A 172 -3.69 -15.83 15.62
CA LYS A 172 -4.59 -16.97 15.37
C LYS A 172 -4.14 -18.21 16.13
N ASN A 173 -5.12 -19.00 16.56
CA ASN A 173 -4.87 -20.27 17.22
C ASN A 173 -4.74 -21.43 16.21
N TYR A 174 -5.44 -21.34 15.07
CA TYR A 174 -5.38 -22.33 13.99
C TYR A 174 -5.49 -21.59 12.65
N PRO A 175 -4.89 -22.13 11.57
CA PRO A 175 -4.89 -21.48 10.25
C PRO A 175 -6.27 -21.10 9.73
N ASN A 176 -7.26 -21.97 9.93
CA ASN A 176 -8.63 -21.80 9.45
C ASN A 176 -9.53 -20.99 10.40
N ASN A 177 -9.02 -20.60 11.57
CA ASN A 177 -9.79 -19.79 12.50
C ASN A 177 -9.76 -18.32 12.13
N SER A 178 -10.79 -17.60 12.57
CA SER A 178 -10.74 -16.14 12.61
C SER A 178 -9.64 -15.67 13.58
N THR A 179 -9.23 -14.41 13.44
CA THR A 179 -8.31 -13.77 14.40
C THR A 179 -8.85 -13.91 15.82
N SER A 180 -8.04 -14.48 16.71
CA SER A 180 -8.40 -14.69 18.11
C SER A 180 -8.15 -13.45 18.98
N VAL A 181 -7.04 -12.78 18.73
CA VAL A 181 -6.60 -11.58 19.46
C VAL A 181 -5.95 -10.61 18.50
N THR A 182 -6.34 -9.35 18.61
CA THR A 182 -5.66 -8.24 17.93
C THR A 182 -4.96 -7.37 18.97
N LYS A 183 -3.70 -7.07 18.73
CA LYS A 183 -2.92 -6.10 19.50
C LYS A 183 -2.47 -4.98 18.60
N THR A 184 -2.71 -3.75 19.02
CA THR A 184 -2.25 -2.54 18.33
C THR A 184 -1.42 -1.73 19.28
N VAL A 185 -0.24 -1.32 18.84
CA VAL A 185 0.69 -0.49 19.59
C VAL A 185 1.18 0.63 18.71
N ALA A 186 1.24 1.83 19.27
CA ALA A 186 1.81 3.00 18.62
C ALA A 186 3.30 3.11 18.98
N PHE A 187 4.10 3.64 18.06
CA PHE A 187 5.49 3.95 18.27
C PHE A 187 5.94 5.13 17.42
N GLU A 188 6.98 5.81 17.87
CA GLU A 188 7.53 7.01 17.25
C GLU A 188 9.01 6.79 16.97
N ASP A 189 9.64 7.77 16.32
CA ASP A 189 11.07 7.78 16.12
C ASP A 189 11.85 7.55 17.44
N ASN A 190 12.96 6.83 17.37
CA ASN A 190 13.79 6.45 18.51
C ASN A 190 13.10 5.53 19.55
N THR A 191 12.04 4.84 19.18
CA THR A 191 11.45 3.80 20.06
C THR A 191 12.27 2.52 20.02
N ASP A 192 12.93 2.18 21.12
CA ASP A 192 13.75 0.96 21.23
C ASP A 192 12.91 -0.31 21.12
N PHE A 193 11.77 -0.34 21.79
CA PHE A 193 10.81 -1.45 21.73
C PHE A 193 9.41 -1.03 22.21
N VAL A 194 8.41 -1.78 21.78
CA VAL A 194 7.02 -1.65 22.26
C VAL A 194 6.52 -2.98 22.83
N SER A 195 5.83 -2.93 23.96
CA SER A 195 5.23 -4.12 24.59
C SER A 195 3.95 -4.52 23.88
N LEU A 196 3.86 -5.76 23.39
CA LEU A 196 2.73 -6.27 22.65
C LEU A 196 1.82 -7.21 23.45
N ARG A 197 2.41 -8.18 24.14
CA ARG A 197 1.75 -9.20 24.97
C ARG A 197 0.62 -9.92 24.24
N GLY A 198 0.96 -10.63 23.19
CA GLY A 198 0.03 -11.43 22.39
C GLY A 198 0.40 -12.90 22.43
N ARG A 199 -0.60 -13.79 22.33
CA ARG A 199 -0.45 -15.24 22.34
C ARG A 199 -1.16 -15.86 21.15
N GLY A 200 -0.52 -16.80 20.47
CA GLY A 200 -1.07 -17.52 19.35
C GLY A 200 -0.12 -18.58 18.83
N ARG A 201 -0.55 -19.31 17.81
CA ARG A 201 0.32 -20.22 17.05
C ARG A 201 0.91 -19.53 15.84
N GLU A 202 0.16 -18.58 15.31
CA GLU A 202 0.55 -17.76 14.17
C GLU A 202 0.05 -16.33 14.35
N PHE A 203 0.68 -15.39 13.65
CA PHE A 203 0.19 -14.01 13.58
C PHE A 203 0.48 -13.35 12.23
N THR A 204 -0.20 -12.26 11.94
CA THR A 204 0.17 -11.32 10.89
C THR A 204 0.56 -10.00 11.52
N VAL A 205 1.50 -9.31 10.89
CA VAL A 205 1.92 -7.96 11.26
C VAL A 205 1.43 -6.98 10.22
N ASN A 206 0.86 -5.87 10.66
CA ASN A 206 0.51 -4.75 9.81
C ASN A 206 1.05 -3.47 10.44
N VAL A 207 1.99 -2.81 9.76
CA VAL A 207 2.49 -1.47 10.13
C VAL A 207 1.75 -0.45 9.30
N VAL A 208 1.15 0.54 9.95
CA VAL A 208 0.23 1.50 9.32
C VAL A 208 0.55 2.91 9.76
N SER A 209 0.46 3.85 8.82
CA SER A 209 0.33 5.28 9.08
C SER A 209 -0.92 5.85 8.43
N ASN A 210 -1.61 6.76 9.11
CA ASN A 210 -2.80 7.44 8.62
C ASN A 210 -2.93 8.87 9.18
N THR A 211 -1.82 9.49 9.56
CA THR A 211 -1.76 10.87 10.03
C THR A 211 -1.00 11.74 9.04
N THR A 212 -1.37 13.03 8.98
CA THR A 212 -0.71 13.99 8.09
C THR A 212 0.76 14.16 8.47
N GLY A 213 1.61 14.35 7.46
CA GLY A 213 3.05 14.56 7.65
C GLY A 213 3.84 13.31 8.00
N THR A 214 3.22 12.11 8.00
CA THR A 214 3.93 10.86 8.33
C THR A 214 4.78 10.41 7.16
N ALA A 215 6.03 10.08 7.44
CA ALA A 215 6.98 9.46 6.53
C ALA A 215 7.73 8.33 7.25
N TRP A 216 8.09 7.27 6.55
CA TRP A 216 8.84 6.16 7.12
C TRP A 216 9.39 5.21 6.07
N ARG A 217 10.49 4.55 6.41
CA ARG A 217 11.09 3.46 5.66
C ARG A 217 11.19 2.24 6.54
N LEU A 218 10.52 1.15 6.16
CA LEU A 218 10.45 -0.07 6.96
C LEU A 218 11.68 -0.95 6.75
N GLY A 219 12.41 -1.23 7.81
CA GLY A 219 13.46 -2.23 7.87
C GLY A 219 12.96 -3.58 8.40
N THR A 220 13.86 -4.37 8.99
CA THR A 220 13.54 -5.71 9.49
C THR A 220 12.94 -5.66 10.88
N GLN A 221 11.65 -5.94 11.01
CA GLN A 221 10.96 -5.98 12.29
C GLN A 221 11.38 -7.22 13.10
N ARG A 222 11.71 -7.03 14.38
CA ARG A 222 12.11 -8.10 15.30
C ARG A 222 11.09 -8.27 16.41
N PHE A 223 10.90 -9.51 16.83
CA PHE A 223 9.96 -9.86 17.90
C PHE A 223 10.64 -10.68 18.96
N ASP A 224 10.36 -10.35 20.24
CA ASP A 224 10.71 -11.22 21.36
C ASP A 224 9.59 -12.26 21.53
N ILE A 225 9.91 -13.52 21.20
CA ILE A 225 8.97 -14.64 21.16
C ILE A 225 9.42 -15.71 22.15
N GLN A 226 8.51 -16.17 22.99
CA GLN A 226 8.75 -17.20 23.98
C GLN A 226 7.78 -18.38 23.81
N PRO A 227 8.23 -19.64 23.98
CA PRO A 227 7.32 -20.79 24.02
C PRO A 227 6.30 -20.68 25.16
N ASP A 228 5.05 -21.01 24.91
CA ASP A 228 3.96 -20.86 25.89
C ASP A 228 3.05 -22.12 25.98
N GLY A 229 3.62 -23.29 25.74
CA GLY A 229 2.97 -24.58 25.92
C GLY A 229 1.84 -24.87 24.92
N ARG A 230 0.95 -25.82 25.27
CA ARG A 230 -0.10 -26.34 24.38
C ARG A 230 -1.54 -25.92 24.72
N ARG A 231 -1.75 -25.08 25.69
CA ARG A 231 -3.09 -24.64 26.12
C ARG A 231 -3.25 -23.12 26.07
#